data_e4f4fe0b89ebee83117b15a1393c54d8
#
_entry.id   e4f4fe0b89ebee83117b15a1393c54d8
#
_cell.length_a   1.000
_cell.length_b   1.000
_cell.length_c   1.000
_cell.angle_alpha   90.00
_cell.angle_beta   90.00
_cell.angle_gamma   90.00
#
_symmetry.space_group_name_H-M   'P 1'
#
loop_
_entity.id
_entity.type
_entity.pdbx_description
1 polymer ?
#
loop_
_entity_poly.entity_id
_entity_poly.type
_entity_poly.pdbx_seq_one_letter_code
_entity_poly.pdbx_strand_id
1 'polypeptide(L)'
;IDFLVSFIKFSGLRLLLDELRAFTQRGGRLRVITTSYMGATDYKAVQELVKLPNTEVKISYDTKTTRLHAKAYLFWRDTGFSTLYIGSSNISESAFVSGLEWNVRLSQQDAPDLVKKVEVTFDHYWHNPEFVTFIPQLHEQQLRRALKAERSWQSDDHGALGYYFDIQPYYYQQEILDKLQAEREVHGRYRNLVVAATGTGKTVISAFDYRRFCRQRPGKPNRLLFVAHRREILQQSLACFRSILRDLNFGDVMVAGQVPDMIDHLFVSIQSLNSRDLFARTPPDFYDFIIVDEFHHAAAPSYQHLLAYYRPRVLLGLTATPERADGKRVTDYFDGRVAAEIRLYEAIERKLLSPFHYFGVTDSVDLREVRWRFGKYDEAELEKVFVLQERTARERARFIFEAVERYCTDIRDVIGIGFCVSQRHAAFMAEQFNAFGVPSEYLTAESP
;
A
#
# COMPACT_ATOMS: atom_id res chain seq x y z
N ILE A 1 -8.65 -14.97 -34.88
CA ILE A 1 -7.86 -13.99 -34.12
C ILE A 1 -7.95 -14.35 -32.63
N ASP A 2 -6.81 -14.34 -31.94
CA ASP A 2 -6.76 -14.61 -30.50
C ASP A 2 -6.03 -13.46 -29.79
N PHE A 3 -6.67 -12.88 -28.81
CA PHE A 3 -6.11 -11.83 -27.96
C PHE A 3 -5.94 -12.32 -26.52
N LEU A 4 -4.74 -12.22 -26.00
CA LEU A 4 -4.40 -12.45 -24.62
C LEU A 4 -3.88 -11.13 -24.05
N VAL A 5 -4.68 -10.42 -23.25
CA VAL A 5 -4.34 -9.07 -22.77
C VAL A 5 -4.73 -8.88 -21.32
N SER A 6 -3.90 -8.16 -20.57
CA SER A 6 -4.18 -7.90 -19.15
C SER A 6 -5.40 -7.02 -18.98
N PHE A 7 -5.58 -6.01 -19.81
CA PHE A 7 -6.77 -5.17 -19.76
C PHE A 7 -7.17 -4.60 -21.12
N ILE A 8 -8.41 -4.17 -21.20
CA ILE A 8 -9.01 -3.60 -22.42
C ILE A 8 -9.70 -2.29 -22.05
N LYS A 9 -9.19 -1.18 -22.59
CA LYS A 9 -9.84 0.13 -22.52
C LYS A 9 -10.73 0.34 -23.72
N PHE A 10 -11.90 0.96 -23.51
CA PHE A 10 -12.79 1.27 -24.62
C PHE A 10 -12.17 2.28 -25.60
N SER A 11 -11.33 3.19 -25.11
CA SER A 11 -10.58 4.12 -25.96
C SER A 11 -9.65 3.43 -26.95
N GLY A 12 -8.99 2.34 -26.53
CA GLY A 12 -8.16 1.55 -27.45
C GLY A 12 -8.98 0.62 -28.34
N LEU A 13 -9.99 -0.05 -27.77
CA LEU A 13 -10.84 -0.96 -28.55
C LEU A 13 -11.56 -0.25 -29.71
N ARG A 14 -12.05 0.97 -29.52
CA ARG A 14 -12.74 1.73 -30.57
C ARG A 14 -11.90 1.92 -31.84
N LEU A 15 -10.56 1.92 -31.72
CA LEU A 15 -9.66 2.05 -32.87
C LEU A 15 -9.62 0.78 -33.72
N LEU A 16 -9.99 -0.37 -33.14
CA LEU A 16 -9.99 -1.66 -33.79
C LEU A 16 -11.42 -2.19 -34.06
N LEU A 17 -12.44 -1.56 -33.52
CA LEU A 17 -13.78 -2.13 -33.44
C LEU A 17 -14.42 -2.34 -34.81
N ASP A 18 -14.23 -1.42 -35.74
CA ASP A 18 -14.80 -1.53 -37.07
C ASP A 18 -14.14 -2.65 -37.90
N GLU A 19 -12.83 -2.81 -37.78
CA GLU A 19 -12.08 -3.90 -38.44
C GLU A 19 -12.45 -5.26 -37.81
N LEU A 20 -12.54 -5.33 -36.48
CA LEU A 20 -12.98 -6.57 -35.82
C LEU A 20 -14.42 -6.93 -36.19
N ARG A 21 -15.31 -5.95 -36.30
CA ARG A 21 -16.68 -6.16 -36.74
C ARG A 21 -16.73 -6.68 -38.17
N ALA A 22 -16.01 -6.04 -39.08
CA ALA A 22 -15.93 -6.50 -40.49
C ALA A 22 -15.35 -7.91 -40.58
N PHE A 23 -14.33 -8.22 -39.76
CA PHE A 23 -13.73 -9.57 -39.72
C PHE A 23 -14.73 -10.62 -39.23
N THR A 24 -15.42 -10.37 -38.14
CA THR A 24 -16.33 -11.34 -37.52
C THR A 24 -17.61 -11.52 -38.31
N GLN A 25 -18.10 -10.46 -38.99
CA GLN A 25 -19.25 -10.54 -39.92
C GLN A 25 -18.95 -11.40 -41.16
N ARG A 26 -17.68 -11.48 -41.58
CA ARG A 26 -17.24 -12.36 -42.65
C ARG A 26 -16.98 -13.81 -42.20
N GLY A 27 -17.40 -14.16 -40.99
CA GLY A 27 -17.24 -15.51 -40.42
C GLY A 27 -15.94 -15.72 -39.63
N GLY A 28 -15.11 -14.69 -39.48
CA GLY A 28 -13.89 -14.77 -38.69
C GLY A 28 -14.21 -15.00 -37.22
N ARG A 29 -13.41 -15.83 -36.58
CA ARG A 29 -13.52 -16.12 -35.11
C ARG A 29 -12.61 -15.22 -34.31
N LEU A 30 -13.14 -14.60 -33.24
CA LEU A 30 -12.37 -13.78 -32.28
C LEU A 30 -12.49 -14.40 -30.89
N ARG A 31 -11.33 -14.75 -30.29
CA ARG A 31 -11.23 -15.21 -28.92
C ARG A 31 -10.42 -14.19 -28.12
N VAL A 32 -10.93 -13.78 -26.97
CA VAL A 32 -10.27 -12.79 -26.12
C VAL A 32 -10.17 -13.31 -24.69
N ILE A 33 -8.97 -13.31 -24.13
CA ILE A 33 -8.71 -13.55 -22.71
C ILE A 33 -8.25 -12.26 -22.07
N THR A 34 -8.91 -11.85 -20.98
CA THR A 34 -8.54 -10.68 -20.18
C THR A 34 -8.80 -10.94 -18.70
N THR A 35 -8.56 -9.96 -17.85
CA THR A 35 -8.77 -10.07 -16.40
C THR A 35 -9.45 -8.84 -15.82
N SER A 36 -10.12 -9.03 -14.68
CA SER A 36 -10.61 -7.93 -13.83
C SER A 36 -9.52 -7.26 -13.01
N TYR A 37 -8.33 -7.85 -12.98
CA TYR A 37 -7.18 -7.39 -12.23
C TYR A 37 -6.85 -5.92 -12.52
N MET A 38 -6.47 -5.16 -11.48
CA MET A 38 -6.22 -3.71 -11.50
C MET A 38 -7.43 -2.84 -11.85
N GLY A 39 -8.64 -3.37 -12.01
CA GLY A 39 -9.80 -2.58 -12.44
C GLY A 39 -9.61 -1.83 -13.76
N ALA A 40 -8.53 -2.16 -14.50
CA ALA A 40 -8.11 -1.44 -15.69
C ALA A 40 -8.95 -1.76 -16.92
N THR A 41 -9.61 -2.92 -16.96
CA THR A 41 -10.55 -3.27 -18.02
C THR A 41 -11.82 -2.42 -17.92
N ASP A 42 -12.29 -1.90 -19.05
CA ASP A 42 -13.56 -1.20 -19.10
C ASP A 42 -14.71 -2.17 -19.39
N TYR A 43 -15.74 -2.16 -18.56
CA TYR A 43 -16.95 -2.96 -18.77
C TYR A 43 -17.53 -2.74 -20.19
N LYS A 44 -17.59 -1.48 -20.63
CA LYS A 44 -18.06 -1.11 -21.97
C LYS A 44 -17.26 -1.81 -23.07
N ALA A 45 -15.95 -1.95 -22.91
CA ALA A 45 -15.11 -2.64 -23.91
C ALA A 45 -15.47 -4.12 -24.02
N VAL A 46 -15.64 -4.80 -22.89
CA VAL A 46 -16.07 -6.21 -22.85
C VAL A 46 -17.45 -6.37 -23.48
N GLN A 47 -18.38 -5.46 -23.14
CA GLN A 47 -19.73 -5.46 -23.69
C GLN A 47 -19.77 -5.30 -25.22
N GLU A 48 -18.95 -4.42 -25.76
CA GLU A 48 -18.87 -4.22 -27.23
C GLU A 48 -18.23 -5.42 -27.95
N LEU A 49 -17.24 -6.07 -27.33
CA LEU A 49 -16.63 -7.27 -27.90
C LEU A 49 -17.63 -8.44 -28.01
N VAL A 50 -18.40 -8.72 -26.95
CA VAL A 50 -19.35 -9.85 -27.00
C VAL A 50 -20.58 -9.59 -27.88
N LYS A 51 -20.80 -8.35 -28.35
CA LYS A 51 -21.82 -8.05 -29.38
C LYS A 51 -21.37 -8.41 -30.79
N LEU A 52 -20.07 -8.60 -30.98
CA LEU A 52 -19.54 -8.99 -32.28
C LEU A 52 -19.91 -10.46 -32.57
N PRO A 53 -20.37 -10.81 -33.78
CA PRO A 53 -20.64 -12.21 -34.14
C PRO A 53 -19.35 -13.05 -34.03
N ASN A 54 -19.49 -14.33 -33.75
CA ASN A 54 -18.37 -15.28 -33.61
C ASN A 54 -17.26 -14.83 -32.62
N THR A 55 -17.64 -14.06 -31.61
CA THR A 55 -16.71 -13.53 -30.61
C THR A 55 -17.02 -14.11 -29.22
N GLU A 56 -15.98 -14.58 -28.56
CA GLU A 56 -16.06 -15.08 -27.19
C GLU A 56 -15.00 -14.41 -26.34
N VAL A 57 -15.40 -13.93 -25.17
CA VAL A 57 -14.53 -13.27 -24.21
C VAL A 57 -14.49 -14.08 -22.93
N LYS A 58 -13.29 -14.42 -22.46
CA LYS A 58 -13.06 -15.06 -21.17
C LYS A 58 -12.35 -14.12 -20.22
N ILE A 59 -12.78 -14.15 -18.94
CA ILE A 59 -12.28 -13.24 -17.92
C ILE A 59 -11.77 -14.05 -16.72
N SER A 60 -10.53 -13.80 -16.29
CA SER A 60 -10.06 -14.22 -15.00
C SER A 60 -10.51 -13.20 -13.95
N TYR A 61 -11.19 -13.70 -12.93
CA TYR A 61 -11.55 -12.99 -11.71
C TYR A 61 -10.60 -13.30 -10.57
N ASP A 62 -9.63 -14.22 -10.78
CA ASP A 62 -8.60 -14.52 -9.80
C ASP A 62 -7.50 -13.46 -9.85
N THR A 63 -7.59 -12.54 -8.89
CA THR A 63 -6.56 -11.53 -8.66
C THR A 63 -5.48 -12.00 -7.68
N LYS A 64 -5.57 -13.25 -7.20
CA LYS A 64 -4.77 -13.80 -6.09
C LYS A 64 -3.62 -14.70 -6.55
N THR A 65 -3.91 -15.66 -7.41
CA THR A 65 -2.97 -16.73 -7.83
C THR A 65 -2.41 -16.49 -9.20
N THR A 66 -3.27 -16.24 -10.19
CA THR A 66 -2.88 -16.08 -11.59
C THR A 66 -3.08 -14.64 -12.03
N ARG A 67 -2.05 -13.85 -11.99
CA ARG A 67 -2.09 -12.47 -12.49
C ARG A 67 -1.75 -12.49 -13.97
N LEU A 68 -2.77 -12.47 -14.80
CA LEU A 68 -2.56 -12.37 -16.24
C LEU A 68 -1.95 -11.00 -16.58
N HIS A 69 -0.66 -11.00 -16.88
CA HIS A 69 0.06 -9.81 -17.34
C HIS A 69 0.62 -10.00 -18.77
N ALA A 70 0.25 -11.06 -19.45
CA ALA A 70 0.63 -11.32 -20.82
C ALA A 70 -0.09 -10.39 -21.79
N LYS A 71 0.57 -10.02 -22.87
CA LYS A 71 0.01 -9.31 -24.01
C LYS A 71 0.50 -9.98 -25.27
N ALA A 72 -0.39 -10.73 -25.89
CA ALA A 72 -0.14 -11.44 -27.14
C ALA A 72 -1.34 -11.31 -28.06
N TYR A 73 -1.07 -11.06 -29.33
CA TYR A 73 -2.07 -10.90 -30.39
C TYR A 73 -1.72 -11.85 -31.53
N LEU A 74 -2.55 -12.88 -31.74
CA LEU A 74 -2.35 -13.89 -32.78
C LEU A 74 -3.36 -13.67 -33.90
N PHE A 75 -2.84 -13.50 -35.10
CA PHE A 75 -3.61 -13.36 -36.33
C PHE A 75 -3.36 -14.58 -37.20
N TRP A 76 -4.29 -15.53 -37.16
CA TRP A 76 -4.23 -16.78 -37.89
C TRP A 76 -4.57 -16.57 -39.38
N ARG A 77 -3.83 -17.25 -40.26
CA ARG A 77 -4.06 -17.29 -41.69
C ARG A 77 -3.86 -18.69 -42.22
N ASP A 78 -4.81 -19.16 -43.00
CA ASP A 78 -4.76 -20.50 -43.65
C ASP A 78 -3.60 -20.62 -44.65
N THR A 79 -3.06 -19.50 -45.06
CA THR A 79 -1.90 -19.42 -45.97
C THR A 79 -0.56 -19.78 -45.32
N GLY A 80 -0.53 -20.06 -44.00
CA GLY A 80 0.71 -20.31 -43.27
C GLY A 80 1.52 -19.07 -42.90
N PHE A 81 1.00 -17.85 -43.18
CA PHE A 81 1.61 -16.57 -42.83
C PHE A 81 0.96 -15.94 -41.60
N SER A 82 0.66 -16.75 -40.60
CA SER A 82 0.15 -16.25 -39.30
C SER A 82 1.14 -15.31 -38.63
N THR A 83 0.61 -14.32 -37.96
CA THR A 83 1.41 -13.27 -37.32
C THR A 83 1.12 -13.23 -35.82
N LEU A 84 2.16 -13.12 -35.00
CA LEU A 84 2.11 -12.98 -33.56
C LEU A 84 2.78 -11.68 -33.15
N TYR A 85 2.11 -10.90 -32.32
CA TYR A 85 2.71 -9.78 -31.60
C TYR A 85 2.77 -10.14 -30.12
N ILE A 86 3.93 -9.96 -29.50
CA ILE A 86 4.15 -10.10 -28.06
C ILE A 86 4.85 -8.86 -27.56
N GLY A 87 4.40 -8.29 -26.44
CA GLY A 87 5.05 -7.12 -25.89
C GLY A 87 4.38 -6.55 -24.66
N SER A 88 4.51 -5.25 -24.49
CA SER A 88 3.97 -4.51 -23.36
C SER A 88 2.57 -3.92 -23.60
N SER A 89 2.13 -3.82 -24.87
CA SER A 89 0.89 -3.15 -25.28
C SER A 89 -0.37 -3.88 -24.86
N ASN A 90 -1.21 -3.24 -24.06
CA ASN A 90 -2.61 -3.62 -23.85
C ASN A 90 -3.52 -2.94 -24.88
N ILE A 91 -4.80 -3.31 -24.92
CA ILE A 91 -5.76 -2.60 -25.78
C ILE A 91 -6.15 -1.28 -25.11
N SER A 92 -5.36 -0.23 -25.35
CA SER A 92 -5.59 1.13 -24.89
C SER A 92 -5.14 2.14 -25.95
N GLU A 93 -5.75 3.34 -25.97
CA GLU A 93 -5.37 4.40 -26.90
C GLU A 93 -3.91 4.83 -26.69
N SER A 94 -3.47 4.93 -25.44
CA SER A 94 -2.08 5.26 -25.12
C SER A 94 -1.10 4.24 -25.70
N ALA A 95 -1.41 2.94 -25.59
CA ALA A 95 -0.55 1.88 -26.13
C ALA A 95 -0.48 1.87 -27.66
N PHE A 96 -1.52 2.34 -28.36
CA PHE A 96 -1.57 2.32 -29.83
C PHE A 96 -1.12 3.63 -30.46
N VAL A 97 -1.18 4.77 -29.76
CA VAL A 97 -1.00 6.09 -30.37
C VAL A 97 0.15 6.88 -29.76
N SER A 98 0.30 6.92 -28.45
CA SER A 98 1.18 7.88 -27.77
C SER A 98 2.15 7.27 -26.75
N GLY A 99 1.93 6.02 -26.32
CA GLY A 99 2.76 5.36 -25.33
C GLY A 99 4.06 4.79 -25.91
N LEU A 100 5.10 4.71 -25.07
CA LEU A 100 6.33 4.01 -25.42
C LEU A 100 6.15 2.52 -25.10
N GLU A 101 5.79 1.75 -26.13
CA GLU A 101 5.52 0.33 -26.02
C GLU A 101 6.51 -0.49 -26.83
N TRP A 102 6.93 -1.61 -26.27
CA TRP A 102 7.81 -2.54 -26.96
C TRP A 102 7.02 -3.78 -27.41
N ASN A 103 6.94 -4.00 -28.73
CA ASN A 103 6.30 -5.16 -29.30
C ASN A 103 7.23 -5.85 -30.28
N VAL A 104 7.33 -7.15 -30.16
CA VAL A 104 8.01 -8.00 -31.15
C VAL A 104 6.94 -8.58 -32.06
N ARG A 105 7.11 -8.40 -33.37
CA ARG A 105 6.32 -9.06 -34.41
C ARG A 105 7.06 -10.29 -34.86
N LEU A 106 6.39 -11.43 -34.82
CA LEU A 106 6.90 -12.72 -35.33
C LEU A 106 5.97 -13.23 -36.42
N SER A 107 6.53 -13.74 -37.51
CA SER A 107 5.77 -14.49 -38.47
C SER A 107 5.90 -16.00 -38.23
N GLN A 108 4.90 -16.76 -38.64
CA GLN A 108 4.94 -18.21 -38.54
C GLN A 108 6.08 -18.81 -39.41
N GLN A 109 6.51 -18.10 -40.45
CA GLN A 109 7.63 -18.53 -41.31
C GLN A 109 8.99 -18.32 -40.63
N ASP A 110 9.15 -17.20 -39.90
CA ASP A 110 10.44 -16.85 -39.28
C ASP A 110 10.67 -17.57 -37.95
N ALA A 111 9.59 -17.83 -37.20
CA ALA A 111 9.64 -18.41 -35.85
C ALA A 111 8.49 -19.40 -35.60
N PRO A 112 8.41 -20.51 -36.35
CA PRO A 112 7.29 -21.46 -36.28
C PRO A 112 7.11 -22.05 -34.88
N ASP A 113 8.21 -22.42 -34.20
CA ASP A 113 8.17 -23.04 -32.89
C ASP A 113 7.65 -22.07 -31.79
N LEU A 114 8.01 -20.78 -31.88
CA LEU A 114 7.52 -19.78 -30.96
C LEU A 114 6.03 -19.49 -31.17
N VAL A 115 5.59 -19.37 -32.43
CA VAL A 115 4.17 -19.18 -32.73
C VAL A 115 3.37 -20.39 -32.26
N LYS A 116 3.86 -21.61 -32.49
CA LYS A 116 3.22 -22.84 -32.01
C LYS A 116 3.16 -22.92 -30.50
N LYS A 117 4.23 -22.54 -29.79
CA LYS A 117 4.26 -22.50 -28.33
C LYS A 117 3.21 -21.54 -27.77
N VAL A 118 3.07 -20.35 -28.34
CA VAL A 118 2.08 -19.36 -27.90
C VAL A 118 0.66 -19.83 -28.20
N GLU A 119 0.43 -20.48 -29.35
CA GLU A 119 -0.84 -21.13 -29.68
C GLU A 119 -1.26 -22.14 -28.59
N VAL A 120 -0.37 -23.10 -28.29
CA VAL A 120 -0.63 -24.14 -27.29
C VAL A 120 -0.87 -23.51 -25.90
N THR A 121 -0.11 -22.47 -25.56
CA THR A 121 -0.28 -21.76 -24.28
C THR A 121 -1.63 -21.03 -24.23
N PHE A 122 -2.02 -20.35 -25.31
CA PHE A 122 -3.32 -19.70 -25.41
C PHE A 122 -4.46 -20.71 -25.27
N ASP A 123 -4.39 -21.83 -25.99
CA ASP A 123 -5.40 -22.90 -25.93
C ASP A 123 -5.46 -23.56 -24.54
N HIS A 124 -4.32 -23.71 -23.86
CA HIS A 124 -4.30 -24.16 -22.48
C HIS A 124 -5.06 -23.20 -21.56
N TYR A 125 -4.81 -21.88 -21.64
CA TYR A 125 -5.55 -20.88 -20.88
C TYR A 125 -7.03 -20.85 -21.29
N TRP A 126 -7.32 -20.98 -22.59
CA TRP A 126 -8.68 -21.00 -23.08
C TRP A 126 -9.55 -22.11 -22.47
N HIS A 127 -8.96 -23.25 -22.19
CA HIS A 127 -9.67 -24.39 -21.57
C HIS A 127 -9.53 -24.48 -20.06
N ASN A 128 -8.75 -23.59 -19.44
CA ASN A 128 -8.60 -23.55 -18.00
C ASN A 128 -9.86 -22.96 -17.34
N PRO A 129 -10.47 -23.67 -16.35
CA PRO A 129 -11.69 -23.22 -15.63
C PRO A 129 -11.56 -21.85 -14.94
N GLU A 130 -10.36 -21.39 -14.67
CA GLU A 130 -10.10 -20.07 -14.11
C GLU A 130 -10.61 -18.95 -15.01
N PHE A 131 -10.55 -19.16 -16.34
CA PHE A 131 -11.00 -18.16 -17.31
C PHE A 131 -12.47 -18.40 -17.68
N VAL A 132 -13.34 -17.64 -17.03
CA VAL A 132 -14.79 -17.78 -17.16
C VAL A 132 -15.29 -17.07 -18.42
N THR A 133 -16.05 -17.79 -19.26
CA THR A 133 -16.72 -17.17 -20.42
C THR A 133 -17.70 -16.09 -19.94
N PHE A 134 -17.51 -14.87 -20.41
CA PHE A 134 -18.34 -13.75 -20.03
C PHE A 134 -19.67 -13.78 -20.80
N ILE A 135 -20.76 -13.98 -20.06
CA ILE A 135 -22.14 -13.92 -20.55
C ILE A 135 -22.79 -12.68 -19.88
N PRO A 136 -23.17 -11.65 -20.66
CA PRO A 136 -23.69 -10.39 -20.08
C PRO A 136 -24.80 -10.58 -19.06
N GLN A 137 -25.78 -11.43 -19.38
CA GLN A 137 -26.96 -11.67 -18.55
C GLN A 137 -26.64 -12.29 -17.18
N LEU A 138 -25.54 -13.06 -17.11
CA LEU A 138 -25.14 -13.78 -15.89
C LEU A 138 -24.04 -13.06 -15.11
N HIS A 139 -23.08 -12.45 -15.82
CA HIS A 139 -21.82 -11.99 -15.24
C HIS A 139 -21.66 -10.46 -15.18
N GLU A 140 -22.66 -9.68 -15.63
CA GLU A 140 -22.58 -8.22 -15.62
C GLU A 140 -22.29 -7.67 -14.23
N GLN A 141 -23.09 -8.07 -13.24
CA GLN A 141 -22.94 -7.56 -11.87
C GLN A 141 -21.63 -8.00 -11.25
N GLN A 142 -21.21 -9.24 -11.50
CA GLN A 142 -19.95 -9.79 -11.03
C GLN A 142 -18.77 -8.98 -11.58
N LEU A 143 -18.74 -8.74 -12.90
CA LEU A 143 -17.67 -7.98 -13.54
C LEU A 143 -17.65 -6.52 -13.04
N ARG A 144 -18.81 -5.86 -12.98
CA ARG A 144 -18.90 -4.48 -12.46
C ARG A 144 -18.42 -4.37 -11.02
N ARG A 145 -18.77 -5.33 -10.15
CA ARG A 145 -18.30 -5.37 -8.76
C ARG A 145 -16.80 -5.60 -8.70
N ALA A 146 -16.27 -6.56 -9.44
CA ALA A 146 -14.84 -6.84 -9.49
C ALA A 146 -14.05 -5.61 -9.96
N LEU A 147 -14.46 -4.97 -11.07
CA LEU A 147 -13.80 -3.77 -11.59
C LEU A 147 -13.93 -2.57 -10.64
N LYS A 148 -15.07 -2.41 -9.95
CA LYS A 148 -15.26 -1.34 -8.96
C LYS A 148 -14.40 -1.57 -7.72
N ALA A 149 -14.33 -2.78 -7.21
CA ALA A 149 -13.47 -3.13 -6.09
C ALA A 149 -12.00 -2.81 -6.38
N GLU A 150 -11.54 -3.16 -7.57
CA GLU A 150 -10.18 -2.85 -8.02
C GLU A 150 -9.93 -1.35 -8.26
N ARG A 151 -10.94 -0.59 -8.74
CA ARG A 151 -10.84 0.86 -8.98
C ARG A 151 -10.96 1.70 -7.71
N SER A 152 -11.76 1.30 -6.73
CA SER A 152 -11.87 2.02 -5.46
C SER A 152 -10.53 2.04 -4.70
N TRP A 153 -9.67 1.11 -5.02
CA TRP A 153 -8.29 1.06 -4.53
C TRP A 153 -7.36 2.06 -5.23
N GLN A 154 -7.66 2.45 -6.48
CA GLN A 154 -6.86 3.43 -7.25
C GLN A 154 -7.24 4.90 -6.99
N SER A 155 -8.45 5.17 -6.47
CA SER A 155 -8.93 6.53 -6.29
C SER A 155 -8.36 7.25 -5.06
N ASP A 156 -7.72 6.52 -4.14
CA ASP A 156 -7.15 7.08 -2.90
C ASP A 156 -5.61 7.21 -2.96
N ASP A 157 -4.97 6.87 -4.08
CA ASP A 157 -3.50 6.94 -4.17
C ASP A 157 -3.05 7.57 -5.50
N HIS A 158 -2.55 8.80 -5.40
CA HIS A 158 -1.84 9.46 -6.49
C HIS A 158 -0.55 8.67 -6.79
N GLY A 159 -0.56 7.88 -7.85
CA GLY A 159 0.65 7.59 -8.60
C GLY A 159 1.44 6.35 -8.28
N ALA A 160 0.82 5.24 -7.85
CA ALA A 160 1.51 3.96 -7.85
C ALA A 160 0.97 3.03 -8.93
N LEU A 161 1.58 3.03 -10.10
CA LEU A 161 1.64 1.86 -10.96
C LEU A 161 2.24 0.73 -10.12
N GLY A 162 1.37 -0.10 -9.53
CA GLY A 162 1.79 -1.26 -8.74
C GLY A 162 2.49 -2.28 -9.63
N TYR A 163 3.76 -2.09 -9.86
CA TYR A 163 4.63 -3.18 -10.28
C TYR A 163 4.66 -4.15 -9.09
N TYR A 164 4.01 -5.28 -9.23
CA TYR A 164 4.13 -6.34 -8.23
C TYR A 164 5.51 -6.97 -8.37
N PHE A 165 6.47 -6.37 -7.72
CA PHE A 165 7.70 -7.07 -7.37
C PHE A 165 7.33 -8.22 -6.43
N ASP A 166 7.97 -9.36 -6.59
CA ASP A 166 7.91 -10.42 -5.58
C ASP A 166 8.62 -9.89 -4.33
N ILE A 167 7.82 -9.23 -3.46
CA ILE A 167 8.35 -8.64 -2.24
C ILE A 167 8.88 -9.77 -1.37
N GLN A 168 10.19 -9.78 -1.18
CA GLN A 168 10.88 -10.69 -0.27
C GLN A 168 11.35 -9.90 0.95
N PRO A 169 11.32 -10.49 2.14
CA PRO A 169 11.89 -9.84 3.30
C PRO A 169 13.40 -9.66 3.11
N TYR A 170 13.92 -8.49 3.46
CA TYR A 170 15.35 -8.30 3.57
C TYR A 170 15.93 -9.24 4.63
N TYR A 171 17.23 -9.53 4.57
CA TYR A 171 17.90 -10.49 5.48
C TYR A 171 17.63 -10.19 6.96
N TYR A 172 17.67 -8.92 7.38
CA TYR A 172 17.39 -8.53 8.76
C TYR A 172 15.91 -8.68 9.14
N GLN A 173 14.99 -8.48 8.19
CA GLN A 173 13.57 -8.75 8.41
C GLN A 173 13.32 -10.25 8.54
N GLN A 174 14.04 -11.06 7.76
CA GLN A 174 14.00 -12.51 7.89
C GLN A 174 14.49 -12.96 9.26
N GLU A 175 15.59 -12.40 9.80
CA GLU A 175 16.08 -12.66 11.15
C GLU A 175 15.00 -12.35 12.22
N ILE A 176 14.29 -11.23 12.07
CA ILE A 176 13.19 -10.86 12.98
C ILE A 176 12.05 -11.88 12.88
N LEU A 177 11.67 -12.26 11.66
CA LEU A 177 10.62 -13.25 11.42
C LEU A 177 10.98 -14.63 12.01
N ASP A 178 12.23 -15.02 11.94
CA ASP A 178 12.71 -16.30 12.49
C ASP A 178 12.74 -16.26 14.03
N LYS A 179 13.10 -15.13 14.64
CA LYS A 179 12.98 -14.92 16.09
C LYS A 179 11.53 -14.99 16.55
N LEU A 180 10.57 -14.36 15.84
CA LEU A 180 9.15 -14.44 16.14
C LEU A 180 8.63 -15.88 16.06
N GLN A 181 9.06 -16.63 15.06
CA GLN A 181 8.73 -18.04 14.92
C GLN A 181 9.29 -18.87 16.07
N ALA A 182 10.55 -18.67 16.44
CA ALA A 182 11.18 -19.35 17.57
C ALA A 182 10.49 -19.05 18.91
N GLU A 183 10.08 -17.79 19.16
CA GLU A 183 9.32 -17.43 20.35
C GLU A 183 8.01 -18.23 20.46
N ARG A 184 7.33 -18.48 19.35
CA ARG A 184 6.05 -19.20 19.32
C ARG A 184 6.22 -20.72 19.33
N GLU A 185 7.07 -21.27 18.48
CA GLU A 185 7.20 -22.71 18.27
C GLU A 185 8.08 -23.38 19.34
N VAL A 186 9.16 -22.73 19.78
CA VAL A 186 10.09 -23.29 20.76
C VAL A 186 9.69 -22.91 22.18
N HIS A 187 9.26 -21.66 22.40
CA HIS A 187 8.99 -21.17 23.74
C HIS A 187 7.51 -21.06 24.08
N GLY A 188 6.58 -21.33 23.14
CA GLY A 188 5.14 -21.28 23.35
C GLY A 188 4.61 -19.86 23.64
N ARG A 189 5.34 -18.82 23.25
CA ARG A 189 5.02 -17.41 23.54
C ARG A 189 4.40 -16.74 22.36
N TYR A 190 3.12 -16.42 22.46
CA TYR A 190 2.32 -15.85 21.35
C TYR A 190 2.04 -14.35 21.51
N ARG A 191 2.58 -13.73 22.55
CA ARG A 191 2.56 -12.28 22.75
C ARG A 191 3.97 -11.75 22.47
N ASN A 192 4.15 -11.07 21.35
CA ASN A 192 5.48 -10.71 20.86
C ASN A 192 5.59 -9.20 20.65
N LEU A 193 6.66 -8.60 21.18
CA LEU A 193 7.01 -7.21 20.92
C LEU A 193 8.18 -7.16 19.95
N VAL A 194 8.02 -6.42 18.86
CA VAL A 194 9.10 -6.07 17.93
C VAL A 194 9.44 -4.60 18.13
N VAL A 195 10.69 -4.36 18.51
CA VAL A 195 11.26 -3.01 18.62
C VAL A 195 12.12 -2.77 17.37
N ALA A 196 11.65 -1.91 16.47
CA ALA A 196 12.35 -1.67 15.21
C ALA A 196 12.31 -0.17 14.84
N ALA A 197 13.48 0.39 14.52
CA ALA A 197 13.61 1.80 14.16
C ALA A 197 12.65 2.20 13.04
N THR A 198 12.25 3.46 13.00
CA THR A 198 11.44 4.00 11.89
C THR A 198 12.22 3.85 10.58
N GLY A 199 11.53 3.44 9.51
CA GLY A 199 12.16 3.19 8.21
C GLY A 199 12.68 1.75 8.01
N THR A 200 12.68 0.87 9.02
CA THR A 200 13.11 -0.53 8.90
C THR A 200 12.01 -1.48 8.41
N GLY A 201 10.81 -0.97 8.10
CA GLY A 201 9.72 -1.76 7.53
C GLY A 201 8.94 -2.60 8.55
N LYS A 202 8.59 -2.05 9.73
CA LYS A 202 7.75 -2.70 10.74
C LYS A 202 6.48 -3.32 10.14
N THR A 203 5.78 -2.58 9.29
CA THR A 203 4.57 -3.05 8.60
C THR A 203 4.85 -4.24 7.68
N VAL A 204 5.96 -4.20 6.95
CA VAL A 204 6.41 -5.31 6.08
C VAL A 204 6.66 -6.56 6.90
N ILE A 205 7.39 -6.44 8.02
CA ILE A 205 7.64 -7.55 8.95
C ILE A 205 6.33 -8.14 9.44
N SER A 206 5.39 -7.32 9.89
CA SER A 206 4.10 -7.78 10.41
C SER A 206 3.24 -8.49 9.35
N ALA A 207 3.28 -8.04 8.10
CA ALA A 207 2.56 -8.67 7.01
C ALA A 207 3.16 -10.03 6.62
N PHE A 208 4.49 -10.16 6.61
CA PHE A 208 5.15 -11.45 6.40
C PHE A 208 4.91 -12.41 7.55
N ASP A 209 4.91 -11.93 8.79
CA ASP A 209 4.61 -12.72 9.97
C ASP A 209 3.18 -13.27 9.93
N TYR A 210 2.21 -12.42 9.60
CA TYR A 210 0.83 -12.84 9.39
C TYR A 210 0.69 -13.82 8.22
N ARG A 211 1.41 -13.63 7.12
CA ARG A 211 1.43 -14.59 6.00
C ARG A 211 1.94 -15.97 6.44
N ARG A 212 2.99 -16.03 7.28
CA ARG A 212 3.47 -17.29 7.86
C ARG A 212 2.41 -17.95 8.74
N PHE A 213 1.77 -17.18 9.60
CA PHE A 213 0.68 -17.64 10.46
C PHE A 213 -0.47 -18.28 9.64
N CYS A 214 -0.89 -17.64 8.55
CA CYS A 214 -1.91 -18.18 7.66
C CYS A 214 -1.49 -19.49 6.99
N ARG A 215 -0.23 -19.59 6.56
CA ARG A 215 0.32 -20.79 5.91
C ARG A 215 0.38 -21.99 6.86
N GLN A 216 0.60 -21.76 8.15
CA GLN A 216 0.60 -22.81 9.18
C GLN A 216 -0.82 -23.26 9.56
N ARG A 217 -1.83 -22.53 9.14
CA ARG A 217 -3.24 -22.79 9.49
C ARG A 217 -4.15 -22.76 8.25
N PRO A 218 -3.90 -23.65 7.28
CA PRO A 218 -4.70 -23.71 6.06
C PRO A 218 -6.18 -24.03 6.37
N GLY A 219 -7.09 -23.38 5.64
CA GLY A 219 -8.53 -23.57 5.79
C GLY A 219 -9.15 -22.97 7.06
N LYS A 220 -8.39 -22.22 7.86
CA LYS A 220 -8.92 -21.45 8.99
C LYS A 220 -9.21 -20.01 8.58
N PRO A 221 -10.16 -19.33 9.24
CA PRO A 221 -10.49 -17.92 8.93
C PRO A 221 -9.29 -16.99 9.07
N ASN A 222 -8.41 -17.24 10.06
CA ASN A 222 -7.21 -16.45 10.37
C ASN A 222 -7.50 -14.94 10.47
N ARG A 223 -8.56 -14.57 11.20
CA ARG A 223 -9.03 -13.19 11.30
C ARG A 223 -7.98 -12.25 11.88
N LEU A 224 -7.80 -11.10 11.21
CA LEU A 224 -6.79 -10.10 11.55
C LEU A 224 -7.44 -8.80 12.05
N LEU A 225 -6.91 -8.28 13.15
CA LEU A 225 -7.15 -6.89 13.57
C LEU A 225 -5.83 -6.13 13.56
N PHE A 226 -5.72 -5.10 12.73
CA PHE A 226 -4.60 -4.18 12.71
C PHE A 226 -5.03 -2.83 13.30
N VAL A 227 -4.36 -2.38 14.35
CA VAL A 227 -4.71 -1.16 15.09
C VAL A 227 -3.60 -0.14 14.98
N ALA A 228 -3.94 1.08 14.56
CA ALA A 228 -3.03 2.23 14.56
C ALA A 228 -3.80 3.49 14.98
N HIS A 229 -3.13 4.64 15.01
CA HIS A 229 -3.77 5.90 15.46
C HIS A 229 -4.16 6.85 14.31
N ARG A 230 -3.60 6.69 13.11
CA ARG A 230 -3.84 7.56 11.96
C ARG A 230 -4.37 6.80 10.76
N ARG A 231 -5.26 7.45 10.00
CA ARG A 231 -5.88 6.91 8.80
C ARG A 231 -4.85 6.54 7.72
N GLU A 232 -3.89 7.43 7.49
CA GLU A 232 -2.85 7.26 6.48
C GLU A 232 -2.02 6.00 6.76
N ILE A 233 -1.67 5.75 8.02
CA ILE A 233 -0.94 4.55 8.44
C ILE A 233 -1.78 3.29 8.15
N LEU A 234 -3.07 3.32 8.43
CA LEU A 234 -3.97 2.18 8.18
C LEU A 234 -4.08 1.86 6.69
N GLN A 235 -4.22 2.89 5.84
CA GLN A 235 -4.29 2.73 4.39
C GLN A 235 -2.97 2.18 3.82
N GLN A 236 -1.84 2.74 4.21
CA GLN A 236 -0.51 2.26 3.81
C GLN A 236 -0.25 0.83 4.29
N SER A 237 -0.67 0.51 5.53
CA SER A 237 -0.54 -0.84 6.08
C SER A 237 -1.40 -1.84 5.32
N LEU A 238 -2.65 -1.50 5.03
CA LEU A 238 -3.53 -2.35 4.22
C LEU A 238 -2.94 -2.60 2.82
N ALA A 239 -2.43 -1.56 2.16
CA ALA A 239 -1.78 -1.69 0.87
C ALA A 239 -0.56 -2.63 0.92
N CYS A 240 0.28 -2.50 1.96
CA CYS A 240 1.41 -3.37 2.22
C CYS A 240 0.98 -4.84 2.42
N PHE A 241 -0.04 -5.08 3.24
CA PHE A 241 -0.59 -6.43 3.47
C PHE A 241 -1.13 -7.03 2.18
N ARG A 242 -1.93 -6.30 1.42
CA ARG A 242 -2.46 -6.74 0.12
C ARG A 242 -1.34 -7.15 -0.83
N SER A 243 -0.27 -6.36 -0.91
CA SER A 243 0.89 -6.65 -1.74
C SER A 243 1.64 -7.92 -1.30
N ILE A 244 1.89 -8.09 0.01
CA ILE A 244 2.63 -9.22 0.55
C ILE A 244 1.82 -10.51 0.53
N LEU A 245 0.53 -10.44 0.84
CA LEU A 245 -0.40 -11.57 0.80
C LEU A 245 -0.78 -11.94 -0.63
N ARG A 246 -0.55 -11.04 -1.58
CA ARG A 246 -0.99 -11.14 -2.97
C ARG A 246 -2.50 -11.29 -3.08
N ASP A 247 -3.21 -10.52 -2.26
CA ASP A 247 -4.67 -10.49 -2.20
C ASP A 247 -5.16 -9.04 -2.12
N LEU A 248 -5.60 -8.50 -3.25
CA LEU A 248 -6.07 -7.12 -3.36
C LEU A 248 -7.41 -6.88 -2.66
N ASN A 249 -8.17 -7.95 -2.42
CA ASN A 249 -9.43 -7.89 -1.70
C ASN A 249 -9.26 -8.15 -0.19
N PHE A 250 -8.02 -8.33 0.27
CA PHE A 250 -7.75 -8.55 1.68
C PHE A 250 -8.05 -7.31 2.49
N GLY A 251 -8.90 -7.47 3.49
CA GLY A 251 -9.13 -6.52 4.56
C GLY A 251 -9.78 -5.19 4.16
N ASP A 252 -10.32 -4.52 5.16
CA ASP A 252 -11.01 -3.23 5.05
C ASP A 252 -10.51 -2.24 6.09
N VAL A 253 -10.64 -0.93 5.80
CA VAL A 253 -10.28 0.15 6.72
C VAL A 253 -11.51 0.68 7.43
N MET A 254 -11.45 0.79 8.76
CA MET A 254 -12.48 1.43 9.56
C MET A 254 -11.92 2.67 10.25
N VAL A 255 -12.34 3.83 9.78
CA VAL A 255 -12.04 5.15 10.36
C VAL A 255 -13.32 5.98 10.44
N ALA A 256 -13.26 7.16 11.02
CA ALA A 256 -14.43 8.05 11.17
C ALA A 256 -15.16 8.22 9.82
N GLY A 257 -16.47 7.94 9.80
CA GLY A 257 -17.34 8.05 8.61
C GLY A 257 -17.35 6.85 7.66
N GLN A 258 -16.42 5.90 7.79
CA GLN A 258 -16.36 4.68 6.97
C GLN A 258 -16.64 3.45 7.83
N VAL A 259 -17.64 2.68 7.45
CA VAL A 259 -17.97 1.40 8.09
C VAL A 259 -17.88 0.32 7.04
N PRO A 260 -16.93 -0.64 7.17
CA PRO A 260 -16.80 -1.71 6.20
C PRO A 260 -17.94 -2.73 6.31
N ASP A 261 -18.27 -3.36 5.18
CA ASP A 261 -19.26 -4.43 5.14
C ASP A 261 -18.74 -5.71 5.83
N MET A 262 -17.43 -5.93 5.76
CA MET A 262 -16.76 -7.09 6.35
C MET A 262 -15.74 -6.66 7.40
N ILE A 263 -15.68 -7.40 8.50
CA ILE A 263 -14.81 -7.11 9.65
C ILE A 263 -13.83 -8.24 9.97
N ASP A 264 -13.76 -9.28 9.12
CA ASP A 264 -12.87 -10.43 9.37
C ASP A 264 -11.38 -10.05 9.31
N HIS A 265 -11.01 -9.12 8.44
CA HIS A 265 -9.66 -8.59 8.36
C HIS A 265 -9.74 -7.06 8.39
N LEU A 266 -9.61 -6.50 9.59
CA LEU A 266 -9.94 -5.11 9.85
C LEU A 266 -8.71 -4.28 10.19
N PHE A 267 -8.53 -3.17 9.48
CA PHE A 267 -7.57 -2.11 9.77
C PHE A 267 -8.31 -0.93 10.39
N VAL A 268 -8.10 -0.68 11.67
CA VAL A 268 -8.96 0.24 12.43
C VAL A 268 -8.16 1.25 13.24
N SER A 269 -8.63 2.50 13.28
CA SER A 269 -8.08 3.45 14.23
C SER A 269 -8.57 3.15 15.65
N ILE A 270 -7.69 3.36 16.64
CA ILE A 270 -8.05 3.09 18.04
C ILE A 270 -9.28 3.91 18.49
N GLN A 271 -9.44 5.12 17.93
CA GLN A 271 -10.60 5.97 18.20
C GLN A 271 -11.89 5.37 17.62
N SER A 272 -11.83 4.88 16.37
CA SER A 272 -12.98 4.24 15.71
C SER A 272 -13.35 2.91 16.35
N LEU A 273 -12.37 2.15 16.80
CA LEU A 273 -12.58 0.90 17.52
C LEU A 273 -13.41 1.15 18.79
N ASN A 274 -13.04 2.15 19.57
CA ASN A 274 -13.76 2.47 20.83
C ASN A 274 -15.13 3.15 20.62
N SER A 275 -15.28 3.93 19.53
CA SER A 275 -16.51 4.71 19.28
C SER A 275 -17.61 3.93 18.52
N ARG A 276 -17.25 2.84 17.83
CA ARG A 276 -18.16 2.07 16.95
C ARG A 276 -18.70 0.78 17.57
N ASP A 277 -18.48 0.59 18.86
CA ASP A 277 -18.98 -0.58 19.61
C ASP A 277 -18.62 -1.93 18.95
N LEU A 278 -17.40 -2.01 18.39
CA LEU A 278 -16.90 -3.24 17.77
C LEU A 278 -16.88 -4.39 18.78
N PHE A 279 -16.64 -4.08 20.05
CA PHE A 279 -16.64 -5.04 21.15
C PHE A 279 -18.00 -5.74 21.35
N ALA A 280 -19.12 -5.05 21.11
CA ALA A 280 -20.45 -5.67 21.18
C ALA A 280 -20.77 -6.53 19.97
N ARG A 281 -20.08 -6.30 18.85
CA ARG A 281 -20.32 -7.02 17.57
C ARG A 281 -19.42 -8.24 17.39
N THR A 282 -18.36 -8.36 18.18
CA THR A 282 -17.36 -9.43 18.02
C THR A 282 -17.04 -10.04 19.37
N PRO A 283 -17.01 -11.37 19.50
CA PRO A 283 -16.61 -12.02 20.75
C PRO A 283 -15.11 -11.84 21.00
N PRO A 284 -14.65 -12.07 22.27
CA PRO A 284 -13.25 -11.88 22.64
C PRO A 284 -12.22 -12.66 21.82
N ASP A 285 -12.59 -13.80 21.27
CA ASP A 285 -11.77 -14.69 20.45
C ASP A 285 -12.02 -14.55 18.94
N PHE A 286 -12.71 -13.48 18.51
CA PHE A 286 -13.06 -13.27 17.11
C PHE A 286 -11.82 -13.12 16.22
N TYR A 287 -10.84 -12.35 16.66
CA TYR A 287 -9.59 -12.14 15.93
C TYR A 287 -8.53 -13.14 16.36
N ASP A 288 -7.98 -13.89 15.40
CA ASP A 288 -6.89 -14.84 15.64
C ASP A 288 -5.54 -14.15 15.80
N PHE A 289 -5.35 -13.04 15.08
CA PHE A 289 -4.10 -12.28 15.04
C PHE A 289 -4.39 -10.79 15.24
N ILE A 290 -3.79 -10.19 16.27
CA ILE A 290 -3.91 -8.76 16.52
C ILE A 290 -2.54 -8.11 16.41
N ILE A 291 -2.47 -7.04 15.62
CA ILE A 291 -1.29 -6.20 15.48
C ILE A 291 -1.63 -4.82 16.03
N VAL A 292 -0.77 -4.30 16.88
CA VAL A 292 -0.88 -2.95 17.40
C VAL A 292 0.38 -2.19 17.03
N ASP A 293 0.23 -1.24 16.14
CA ASP A 293 1.32 -0.35 15.71
C ASP A 293 1.48 0.81 16.69
N GLU A 294 2.70 1.33 16.79
CA GLU A 294 3.12 2.33 17.77
C GLU A 294 2.70 1.95 19.22
N PHE A 295 3.06 0.73 19.60
CA PHE A 295 2.65 0.10 20.88
C PHE A 295 3.05 0.88 22.13
N HIS A 296 3.96 1.85 22.01
CA HIS A 296 4.30 2.76 23.13
C HIS A 296 3.08 3.58 23.60
N HIS A 297 2.02 3.70 22.82
CA HIS A 297 0.75 4.30 23.23
C HIS A 297 -0.16 3.35 24.03
N ALA A 298 0.21 2.08 24.22
CA ALA A 298 -0.65 1.06 24.82
C ALA A 298 -1.12 1.33 26.26
N ALA A 299 -0.48 2.24 26.99
CA ALA A 299 -0.95 2.63 28.32
C ALA A 299 -2.12 3.63 28.31
N ALA A 300 -2.47 4.20 27.16
CA ALA A 300 -3.66 5.03 27.08
C ALA A 300 -4.92 4.17 27.34
N PRO A 301 -5.94 4.71 28.05
CA PRO A 301 -7.16 3.96 28.40
C PRO A 301 -7.83 3.27 27.22
N SER A 302 -7.75 3.88 26.03
CA SER A 302 -8.30 3.34 24.77
C SER A 302 -7.67 2.02 24.36
N TYR A 303 -6.36 1.85 24.54
CA TYR A 303 -5.65 0.59 24.24
C TYR A 303 -5.82 -0.44 25.34
N GLN A 304 -5.94 0.00 26.59
CA GLN A 304 -6.17 -0.89 27.75
C GLN A 304 -7.43 -1.71 27.56
N HIS A 305 -8.51 -1.09 27.09
CA HIS A 305 -9.78 -1.78 26.81
C HIS A 305 -9.61 -2.84 25.73
N LEU A 306 -8.95 -2.51 24.61
CA LEU A 306 -8.63 -3.47 23.54
C LEU A 306 -7.89 -4.70 24.07
N LEU A 307 -6.80 -4.45 24.83
CA LEU A 307 -5.91 -5.51 25.34
C LEU A 307 -6.53 -6.37 26.44
N ALA A 308 -7.49 -5.83 27.16
CA ALA A 308 -8.26 -6.54 28.17
C ALA A 308 -9.39 -7.39 27.59
N TYR A 309 -10.02 -6.92 26.49
CA TYR A 309 -11.18 -7.57 25.89
C TYR A 309 -10.78 -8.74 24.99
N TYR A 310 -9.94 -8.50 23.97
CA TYR A 310 -9.62 -9.53 22.98
C TYR A 310 -8.59 -10.55 23.49
N ARG A 311 -8.78 -11.78 23.08
CA ARG A 311 -7.94 -12.96 23.39
C ARG A 311 -7.44 -13.60 22.11
N PRO A 312 -6.59 -12.92 21.33
CA PRO A 312 -6.09 -13.46 20.08
C PRO A 312 -5.13 -14.65 20.33
N ARG A 313 -4.95 -15.47 19.31
CA ARG A 313 -3.87 -16.48 19.31
C ARG A 313 -2.51 -15.83 19.26
N VAL A 314 -2.36 -14.75 18.51
CA VAL A 314 -1.13 -13.98 18.42
C VAL A 314 -1.43 -12.50 18.67
N LEU A 315 -0.71 -11.90 19.60
CA LEU A 315 -0.62 -10.46 19.79
C LEU A 315 0.77 -10.01 19.36
N LEU A 316 0.86 -9.15 18.34
CA LEU A 316 2.09 -8.55 17.87
C LEU A 316 2.08 -7.03 18.15
N GLY A 317 2.96 -6.58 19.01
CA GLY A 317 3.21 -5.15 19.23
C GLY A 317 4.39 -4.67 18.38
N LEU A 318 4.24 -3.52 17.74
CA LEU A 318 5.29 -2.87 16.94
C LEU A 318 5.58 -1.51 17.54
N THR A 319 6.85 -1.18 17.78
CA THR A 319 7.26 0.15 18.22
C THR A 319 8.68 0.47 17.78
N ALA A 320 8.99 1.75 17.63
CA ALA A 320 10.37 2.20 17.44
C ALA A 320 11.05 2.51 18.79
N THR A 321 10.26 2.90 19.80
CA THR A 321 10.71 3.36 21.11
C THR A 321 9.93 2.63 22.20
N PRO A 322 10.50 1.61 22.83
CA PRO A 322 9.85 0.91 23.94
C PRO A 322 9.91 1.69 25.24
N GLU A 323 10.79 2.69 25.32
CA GLU A 323 10.95 3.58 26.47
C GLU A 323 9.77 4.57 26.54
N ARG A 324 9.23 4.75 27.73
CA ARG A 324 8.10 5.63 27.98
C ARG A 324 8.45 6.70 28.99
N ALA A 325 7.92 7.90 28.74
CA ALA A 325 8.10 9.04 29.64
C ALA A 325 7.40 8.86 31.02
N ASP A 326 6.37 7.99 31.09
CA ASP A 326 5.60 7.73 32.34
C ASP A 326 6.18 6.60 33.21
N GLY A 327 7.35 6.05 32.85
CA GLY A 327 8.03 5.00 33.60
C GLY A 327 7.41 3.61 33.53
N LYS A 328 6.26 3.44 32.87
CA LYS A 328 5.67 2.12 32.62
C LYS A 328 6.40 1.40 31.50
N ARG A 329 6.62 0.11 31.65
CA ARG A 329 7.32 -0.70 30.63
C ARG A 329 6.32 -1.27 29.62
N VAL A 330 6.55 -1.00 28.36
CA VAL A 330 5.78 -1.61 27.26
C VAL A 330 5.90 -3.14 27.30
N THR A 331 7.04 -3.65 27.75
CA THR A 331 7.33 -5.08 27.86
C THR A 331 6.42 -5.83 28.84
N ASP A 332 5.77 -5.14 29.79
CA ASP A 332 4.88 -5.79 30.76
C ASP A 332 3.68 -6.49 30.08
N TYR A 333 3.29 -6.03 28.88
CA TYR A 333 2.27 -6.68 28.05
C TYR A 333 2.77 -7.92 27.29
N PHE A 334 4.08 -8.18 27.32
CA PHE A 334 4.79 -9.23 26.58
C PHE A 334 5.70 -10.04 27.51
N ASP A 335 5.23 -10.34 28.71
CA ASP A 335 5.94 -11.13 29.73
C ASP A 335 7.34 -10.57 30.08
N GLY A 336 7.48 -9.24 30.04
CA GLY A 336 8.73 -8.53 30.32
C GLY A 336 9.79 -8.62 29.21
N ARG A 337 9.42 -9.03 27.98
CA ARG A 337 10.39 -9.38 26.93
C ARG A 337 10.17 -8.62 25.62
N VAL A 338 11.26 -8.48 24.87
CA VAL A 338 11.29 -8.06 23.47
C VAL A 338 11.61 -9.31 22.63
N ALA A 339 10.73 -9.67 21.70
CA ALA A 339 10.90 -10.83 20.86
C ALA A 339 11.99 -10.64 19.79
N ALA A 340 12.04 -9.43 19.22
CA ALA A 340 13.07 -9.04 18.27
C ALA A 340 13.32 -7.52 18.35
N GLU A 341 14.56 -7.13 18.15
CA GLU A 341 14.97 -5.74 18.25
C GLU A 341 15.95 -5.38 17.13
N ILE A 342 15.78 -4.18 16.55
CA ILE A 342 16.73 -3.50 15.69
C ILE A 342 16.64 -1.98 15.95
N ARG A 343 17.56 -1.48 16.77
CA ARG A 343 17.62 -0.07 17.17
C ARG A 343 18.20 0.82 16.08
N LEU A 344 17.98 2.14 16.21
CA LEU A 344 18.46 3.13 15.25
C LEU A 344 19.95 2.99 14.96
N TYR A 345 20.80 2.91 15.99
CA TYR A 345 22.25 2.76 15.81
C TYR A 345 22.63 1.48 15.08
N GLU A 346 22.03 0.37 15.46
CA GLU A 346 22.25 -0.91 14.79
C GLU A 346 21.78 -0.87 13.33
N ALA A 347 20.64 -0.22 13.04
CA ALA A 347 20.14 -0.05 11.69
C ALA A 347 21.09 0.82 10.83
N ILE A 348 21.72 1.83 11.41
CA ILE A 348 22.76 2.64 10.73
C ILE A 348 24.03 1.83 10.52
N GLU A 349 24.54 1.13 11.54
CA GLU A 349 25.72 0.27 11.41
C GLU A 349 25.56 -0.80 10.35
N ARG A 350 24.37 -1.42 10.28
CA ARG A 350 24.00 -2.40 9.24
C ARG A 350 23.71 -1.76 7.87
N LYS A 351 23.87 -0.43 7.71
CA LYS A 351 23.62 0.34 6.48
C LYS A 351 22.17 0.23 5.97
N LEU A 352 21.23 0.01 6.86
CA LEU A 352 19.79 -0.03 6.56
C LEU A 352 19.18 1.37 6.57
N LEU A 353 19.76 2.26 7.37
CA LEU A 353 19.39 3.67 7.47
C LEU A 353 20.62 4.53 7.23
N SER A 354 20.40 5.70 6.67
CA SER A 354 21.47 6.69 6.46
C SER A 354 21.97 7.22 7.80
N PRO A 355 23.30 7.36 7.98
CA PRO A 355 23.84 8.09 9.10
C PRO A 355 23.43 9.57 9.03
N PHE A 356 23.40 10.24 10.17
CA PHE A 356 23.06 11.66 10.27
C PHE A 356 23.99 12.37 11.26
N HIS A 357 24.14 13.68 11.06
CA HIS A 357 24.76 14.56 12.03
C HIS A 357 23.68 15.27 12.84
N TYR A 358 23.83 15.27 14.15
CA TYR A 358 22.91 15.97 15.06
C TYR A 358 23.58 17.22 15.59
N PHE A 359 22.97 18.37 15.38
CA PHE A 359 23.42 19.66 15.91
C PHE A 359 22.38 20.21 16.88
N GLY A 360 22.74 20.26 18.16
CA GLY A 360 21.94 20.93 19.17
C GLY A 360 22.23 22.43 19.14
N VAL A 361 21.22 23.24 18.82
CA VAL A 361 21.35 24.71 18.79
C VAL A 361 20.50 25.28 19.92
N THR A 362 21.13 26.07 20.80
CA THR A 362 20.43 26.71 21.92
C THR A 362 19.66 27.93 21.39
N ASP A 363 18.34 27.89 21.58
CA ASP A 363 17.46 29.02 21.24
C ASP A 363 17.59 30.13 22.30
N SER A 364 17.54 31.38 21.87
CA SER A 364 17.57 32.57 22.75
C SER A 364 16.20 32.91 23.34
N VAL A 365 15.15 32.21 22.91
CA VAL A 365 13.78 32.47 23.34
C VAL A 365 13.54 31.92 24.73
N ASP A 366 13.09 32.78 25.65
CA ASP A 366 12.73 32.39 27.02
C ASP A 366 11.35 31.71 27.04
N LEU A 367 11.32 30.44 27.33
CA LEU A 367 10.10 29.67 27.47
C LEU A 367 9.62 29.47 28.92
N ARG A 368 10.25 30.15 29.90
CA ARG A 368 9.88 30.00 31.32
C ARG A 368 8.47 30.47 31.63
N GLU A 369 7.93 31.39 30.86
CA GLU A 369 6.57 31.91 31.03
C GLU A 369 5.54 31.07 30.25
N VAL A 370 5.97 30.15 29.38
CA VAL A 370 5.08 29.26 28.63
C VAL A 370 4.64 28.11 29.50
N ARG A 371 3.33 27.95 29.68
CA ARG A 371 2.77 26.93 30.55
C ARG A 371 3.10 25.51 30.04
N TRP A 372 3.58 24.69 30.96
CA TRP A 372 3.80 23.27 30.75
C TRP A 372 2.63 22.46 31.32
N ARG A 373 1.89 21.72 30.46
CA ARG A 373 0.75 20.89 30.86
C ARG A 373 0.80 19.53 30.19
N PHE A 374 0.50 18.47 30.93
CA PHE A 374 0.42 17.11 30.40
C PHE A 374 1.64 16.65 29.57
N GLY A 375 2.84 17.07 29.97
CA GLY A 375 4.09 16.66 29.31
C GLY A 375 4.43 17.46 28.04
N LYS A 376 3.74 18.57 27.76
CA LYS A 376 4.04 19.47 26.62
C LYS A 376 3.79 20.94 27.01
N TYR A 377 4.42 21.83 26.25
CA TYR A 377 4.09 23.26 26.30
C TYR A 377 2.71 23.54 25.70
N ASP A 378 2.05 24.59 26.19
CA ASP A 378 0.80 25.08 25.64
C ASP A 378 1.04 25.62 24.21
N GLU A 379 0.38 25.04 23.22
CA GLU A 379 0.61 25.35 21.80
C GLU A 379 0.22 26.79 21.46
N ALA A 380 -0.86 27.31 22.06
CA ALA A 380 -1.30 28.69 21.82
C ALA A 380 -0.32 29.72 22.42
N GLU A 381 0.32 29.39 23.54
CA GLU A 381 1.34 30.24 24.13
C GLU A 381 2.65 30.17 23.36
N LEU A 382 3.05 29.00 22.87
CA LEU A 382 4.18 28.89 21.94
C LEU A 382 3.96 29.69 20.65
N GLU A 383 2.74 29.66 20.09
CA GLU A 383 2.42 30.43 18.90
C GLU A 383 2.54 31.92 19.14
N LYS A 384 2.13 32.44 20.32
CA LYS A 384 2.33 33.83 20.69
C LYS A 384 3.81 34.24 20.63
N VAL A 385 4.69 33.40 21.19
CA VAL A 385 6.13 33.68 21.22
C VAL A 385 6.77 33.52 19.85
N PHE A 386 6.40 32.50 19.08
CA PHE A 386 7.07 32.17 17.81
C PHE A 386 6.51 32.86 16.58
N VAL A 387 5.33 33.49 16.69
CA VAL A 387 4.65 34.14 15.55
C VAL A 387 4.20 35.56 15.89
N LEU A 388 3.47 35.76 17.00
CA LEU A 388 2.80 37.03 17.27
C LEU A 388 3.74 38.11 17.82
N GLN A 389 4.82 37.76 18.49
CA GLN A 389 5.89 38.66 18.87
C GLN A 389 6.83 38.87 17.67
N GLU A 390 6.41 39.69 16.73
CA GLU A 390 7.00 39.79 15.40
C GLU A 390 8.53 39.99 15.42
N ARG A 391 9.05 40.83 16.30
CA ARG A 391 10.50 41.07 16.41
C ARG A 391 11.24 39.81 16.83
N THR A 392 10.80 39.17 17.92
CA THR A 392 11.39 37.94 18.47
C THR A 392 11.27 36.79 17.47
N ALA A 393 10.12 36.68 16.79
CA ALA A 393 9.87 35.65 15.79
C ALA A 393 10.82 35.77 14.59
N ARG A 394 11.03 37.01 14.09
CA ARG A 394 11.97 37.29 12.97
C ARG A 394 13.44 37.04 13.39
N GLU A 395 13.84 37.52 14.57
CA GLU A 395 15.19 37.27 15.10
C GLU A 395 15.46 35.78 15.25
N ARG A 396 14.48 35.01 15.72
CA ARG A 396 14.55 33.56 15.82
C ARG A 396 14.64 32.87 14.46
N ALA A 397 13.81 33.26 13.49
CA ALA A 397 13.85 32.69 12.14
C ALA A 397 15.21 32.92 11.49
N ARG A 398 15.77 34.13 11.66
CA ARG A 398 17.12 34.44 11.20
C ARG A 398 18.19 33.59 11.86
N PHE A 399 18.10 33.43 13.17
CA PHE A 399 19.03 32.58 13.94
C PHE A 399 19.00 31.12 13.44
N ILE A 400 17.79 30.58 13.17
CA ILE A 400 17.64 29.23 12.63
C ILE A 400 18.28 29.16 11.23
N PHE A 401 18.04 30.17 10.37
CA PHE A 401 18.64 30.24 9.05
C PHE A 401 20.18 30.26 9.12
N GLU A 402 20.76 31.11 9.96
CA GLU A 402 22.21 31.20 10.17
C GLU A 402 22.80 29.90 10.71
N ALA A 403 22.05 29.19 11.57
CA ALA A 403 22.45 27.87 12.06
C ALA A 403 22.46 26.83 10.94
N VAL A 404 21.44 26.80 10.07
CA VAL A 404 21.40 25.91 8.92
C VAL A 404 22.55 26.21 7.97
N GLU A 405 22.80 27.50 7.64
CA GLU A 405 23.91 27.92 6.78
C GLU A 405 25.26 27.51 7.36
N ARG A 406 25.45 27.60 8.67
CA ARG A 406 26.70 27.23 9.34
C ARG A 406 27.00 25.72 9.27
N TYR A 407 25.98 24.88 9.35
CA TYR A 407 26.16 23.42 9.48
C TYR A 407 25.96 22.68 8.15
N CYS A 408 25.43 23.33 7.10
CA CYS A 408 25.29 22.76 5.79
C CYS A 408 26.41 23.27 4.85
N THR A 409 26.81 22.44 3.90
CA THR A 409 27.88 22.80 2.96
C THR A 409 27.48 23.93 2.01
N ASP A 410 26.29 23.87 1.45
CA ASP A 410 25.66 24.93 0.66
C ASP A 410 24.15 24.90 0.91
N ILE A 411 23.60 26.01 1.40
CA ILE A 411 22.17 26.07 1.74
C ILE A 411 21.27 25.96 0.51
N ARG A 412 21.79 26.24 -0.69
CA ARG A 412 21.04 26.14 -1.96
C ARG A 412 20.80 24.69 -2.38
N ASP A 413 21.63 23.77 -1.91
CA ASP A 413 21.54 22.35 -2.20
C ASP A 413 20.79 21.58 -1.10
N VAL A 414 20.33 22.28 -0.04
CA VAL A 414 19.64 21.65 1.09
C VAL A 414 18.20 21.33 0.71
N ILE A 415 17.83 20.06 0.88
CA ILE A 415 16.44 19.61 0.93
C ILE A 415 16.08 19.36 2.40
N GLY A 416 15.24 20.21 2.96
CA GLY A 416 14.96 20.18 4.41
C GLY A 416 13.48 20.16 4.73
N ILE A 417 13.15 19.65 5.91
CA ILE A 417 11.80 19.69 6.48
C ILE A 417 11.86 20.39 7.84
N GLY A 418 11.08 21.45 8.00
CA GLY A 418 10.92 22.17 9.25
C GLY A 418 9.63 21.75 9.97
N PHE A 419 9.73 21.36 11.25
CA PHE A 419 8.55 21.08 12.06
C PHE A 419 8.17 22.31 12.88
N CYS A 420 6.91 22.74 12.75
CA CYS A 420 6.39 23.93 13.37
C CYS A 420 5.30 23.60 14.40
N VAL A 421 5.09 24.46 15.39
CA VAL A 421 4.12 24.24 16.48
C VAL A 421 2.67 24.48 16.05
N SER A 422 2.45 25.26 14.99
CA SER A 422 1.11 25.53 14.43
C SER A 422 1.18 25.79 12.92
N GLN A 423 0.02 25.78 12.25
CA GLN A 423 -0.08 26.12 10.83
C GLN A 423 0.41 27.56 10.56
N ARG A 424 0.08 28.50 11.44
CA ARG A 424 0.56 29.90 11.32
C ARG A 424 2.06 29.98 11.47
N HIS A 425 2.65 29.21 12.39
CA HIS A 425 4.10 29.14 12.53
C HIS A 425 4.76 28.56 11.28
N ALA A 426 4.17 27.54 10.66
CA ALA A 426 4.68 26.97 9.41
C ALA A 426 4.64 27.98 8.26
N ALA A 427 3.52 28.69 8.08
CA ALA A 427 3.39 29.74 7.08
C ALA A 427 4.40 30.88 7.29
N PHE A 428 4.52 31.36 8.54
CA PHE A 428 5.49 32.40 8.90
C PHE A 428 6.94 31.96 8.59
N MET A 429 7.33 30.74 8.98
CA MET A 429 8.68 30.25 8.73
C MET A 429 8.97 30.10 7.23
N ALA A 430 8.02 29.60 6.44
CA ALA A 430 8.16 29.53 5.00
C ALA A 430 8.35 30.92 4.37
N GLU A 431 7.60 31.93 4.81
CA GLU A 431 7.75 33.33 4.37
C GLU A 431 9.15 33.88 4.72
N GLN A 432 9.64 33.65 5.95
CA GLN A 432 10.96 34.10 6.35
C GLN A 432 12.09 33.45 5.55
N PHE A 433 12.02 32.11 5.33
CA PHE A 433 13.04 31.42 4.53
C PHE A 433 13.03 31.86 3.07
N ASN A 434 11.86 32.13 2.47
CA ASN A 434 11.76 32.73 1.15
C ASN A 434 12.40 34.13 1.12
N ALA A 435 12.19 34.95 2.15
CA ALA A 435 12.82 36.25 2.27
C ALA A 435 14.36 36.17 2.39
N PHE A 436 14.89 35.06 2.95
CA PHE A 436 16.33 34.79 3.00
C PHE A 436 16.88 34.16 1.71
N GLY A 437 16.02 33.93 0.69
CA GLY A 437 16.42 33.39 -0.62
C GLY A 437 16.41 31.85 -0.69
N VAL A 438 15.82 31.19 0.29
CA VAL A 438 15.64 29.70 0.30
C VAL A 438 14.19 29.39 -0.06
N PRO A 439 13.93 28.82 -1.26
CA PRO A 439 12.57 28.45 -1.68
C PRO A 439 11.93 27.51 -0.67
N SER A 440 10.80 27.91 -0.09
CA SER A 440 10.14 27.17 0.98
C SER A 440 8.63 27.26 0.85
N GLU A 441 7.98 26.13 1.09
CA GLU A 441 6.52 26.04 1.16
C GLU A 441 6.11 25.41 2.47
N TYR A 442 4.90 25.69 2.94
CA TYR A 442 4.35 25.04 4.13
C TYR A 442 3.28 24.05 3.77
N LEU A 443 3.26 22.93 4.50
CA LEU A 443 2.28 21.88 4.36
C LEU A 443 1.41 21.80 5.62
N THR A 444 0.11 21.66 5.42
CA THR A 444 -0.87 21.45 6.49
C THR A 444 -1.73 20.24 6.18
N ALA A 445 -2.61 19.85 7.11
CA ALA A 445 -3.57 18.77 6.86
C ALA A 445 -4.56 19.08 5.72
N GLU A 446 -4.66 20.34 5.30
CA GLU A 446 -5.53 20.83 4.21
C GLU A 446 -4.77 21.01 2.90
N SER A 447 -3.46 20.82 2.89
CA SER A 447 -2.65 20.87 1.66
C SER A 447 -2.99 19.68 0.76
N PRO A 448 -3.06 19.88 -0.58
CA PRO A 448 -3.41 18.82 -1.52
C PRO A 448 -2.40 17.68 -1.57
#